data_a3471d2c25077e70eaa46c00433255ec
#
_entry.id   a3471d2c25077e70eaa46c00433255ec
#
_cell.length_a   1.000
_cell.length_b   1.000
_cell.length_c   1.000
_cell.angle_alpha   90.00
_cell.angle_beta   90.00
_cell.angle_gamma   90.00
#
_symmetry.space_group_name_H-M   'P 1'
#
loop_
_entity.id
_entity.type
_entity.pdbx_description
1 polymer ?
#
loop_
_entity_poly.entity_id
_entity_poly.type
_entity_poly.pdbx_seq_one_letter_code
_entity_poly.pdbx_strand_id
1 'polypeptide(L)'
;LAFFPESIENYYSKGFYPILSKGLRMTFGGLSFSFGDVIYGVLIFLLIKWILKNRKGFLRNWKVNGLKILSILSIFYFFFHFLWGINYYRIPLHEKLKINKEYELADLEKLEEKMIEKSNQLQLRITSNDSVAVINPYTEKEIFEMAQVGYHKLPHNLKEFDYKNKSIKQSLFSMPLSYMGFGGYLNPFTNEAQVNYLKPKYTTPFTTCHEMAHQTGIGSESECNFIGYLAAINNSDDYFQYAA
;
A
#
# COMPACT_ATOMS: atom_id res chain seq x y z
N LEU A 1 -4.30 -22.85 3.07
CA LEU A 1 -4.03 -21.91 1.96
C LEU A 1 -2.54 -21.93 1.59
N ALA A 2 -1.62 -21.82 2.53
CA ALA A 2 -0.17 -21.79 2.28
C ALA A 2 0.38 -23.01 1.49
N PHE A 3 -0.31 -24.15 1.48
CA PHE A 3 0.10 -25.33 0.74
C PHE A 3 -0.36 -25.38 -0.73
N PHE A 4 -1.11 -24.35 -1.18
CA PHE A 4 -1.69 -24.34 -2.53
C PHE A 4 -1.49 -22.99 -3.23
N PRO A 5 -0.25 -22.49 -3.35
CA PRO A 5 0.02 -21.14 -3.90
C PRO A 5 -0.44 -20.98 -5.35
N GLU A 6 -0.31 -22.04 -6.17
CA GLU A 6 -0.78 -22.03 -7.57
C GLU A 6 -2.30 -21.86 -7.68
N SER A 7 -3.05 -22.55 -6.82
CA SER A 7 -4.51 -22.43 -6.79
C SER A 7 -4.92 -21.01 -6.37
N ILE A 8 -4.24 -20.43 -5.36
CA ILE A 8 -4.50 -19.07 -4.94
C ILE A 8 -4.15 -18.08 -6.04
N GLU A 9 -2.99 -18.24 -6.67
CA GLU A 9 -2.57 -17.41 -7.80
C GLU A 9 -3.61 -17.41 -8.91
N ASN A 10 -4.07 -18.58 -9.35
CA ASN A 10 -4.93 -18.71 -10.52
C ASN A 10 -6.40 -18.34 -10.23
N TYR A 11 -6.96 -18.81 -9.12
CA TYR A 11 -8.40 -18.64 -8.85
C TYR A 11 -8.70 -17.37 -8.05
N TYR A 12 -7.84 -17.00 -7.09
CA TYR A 12 -8.07 -15.83 -6.27
C TYR A 12 -7.32 -14.60 -6.81
N SER A 13 -6.00 -14.59 -6.83
CA SER A 13 -5.20 -13.39 -7.11
C SER A 13 -5.30 -12.92 -8.56
N LYS A 14 -5.39 -13.83 -9.53
CA LYS A 14 -5.59 -13.49 -10.96
C LYS A 14 -7.06 -13.61 -11.41
N GLY A 15 -7.88 -14.33 -10.68
CA GLY A 15 -9.30 -14.58 -11.01
C GLY A 15 -10.24 -13.62 -10.28
N PHE A 16 -10.57 -13.95 -9.04
CA PHE A 16 -11.59 -13.25 -8.26
C PHE A 16 -11.18 -11.86 -7.78
N TYR A 17 -9.97 -11.74 -7.23
CA TYR A 17 -9.50 -10.50 -6.59
C TYR A 17 -9.47 -9.27 -7.55
N PRO A 18 -9.02 -9.36 -8.80
CA PRO A 18 -9.05 -8.21 -9.72
C PRO A 18 -10.46 -7.66 -9.96
N ILE A 19 -11.48 -8.53 -9.99
CA ILE A 19 -12.88 -8.13 -10.15
C ILE A 19 -13.35 -7.41 -8.89
N LEU A 20 -13.08 -8.00 -7.72
CA LEU A 20 -13.41 -7.43 -6.42
C LEU A 20 -12.74 -6.07 -6.22
N SER A 21 -11.42 -6.00 -6.38
CA SER A 21 -10.64 -4.77 -6.16
C SER A 21 -11.05 -3.66 -7.13
N LYS A 22 -11.32 -3.99 -8.39
CA LYS A 22 -11.87 -3.04 -9.36
C LYS A 22 -13.23 -2.51 -8.91
N GLY A 23 -14.14 -3.38 -8.49
CA GLY A 23 -15.46 -2.99 -8.00
C GLY A 23 -15.38 -2.05 -6.80
N LEU A 24 -14.55 -2.39 -5.80
CA LEU A 24 -14.32 -1.54 -4.63
C LEU A 24 -13.72 -0.17 -5.02
N ARG A 25 -12.69 -0.15 -5.87
CA ARG A 25 -12.08 1.11 -6.32
C ARG A 25 -13.04 1.95 -7.16
N MET A 26 -13.89 1.36 -7.98
CA MET A 26 -14.93 2.11 -8.70
C MET A 26 -15.96 2.73 -7.74
N THR A 27 -16.31 2.03 -6.68
CA THR A 27 -17.28 2.50 -5.67
C THR A 27 -16.71 3.64 -4.83
N PHE A 28 -15.48 3.47 -4.30
CA PHE A 28 -14.90 4.40 -3.33
C PHE A 28 -13.89 5.39 -3.95
N GLY A 29 -13.38 5.10 -5.14
CA GLY A 29 -12.34 5.91 -5.79
C GLY A 29 -12.78 7.35 -6.08
N GLY A 30 -14.05 7.57 -6.41
CA GLY A 30 -14.60 8.89 -6.69
C GLY A 30 -14.79 9.81 -5.47
N LEU A 31 -14.72 9.27 -4.24
CA LEU A 31 -14.83 10.05 -3.03
C LEU A 31 -13.57 10.90 -2.81
N SER A 32 -13.73 12.12 -2.29
CA SER A 32 -12.62 13.04 -2.02
C SER A 32 -11.89 12.78 -0.69
N PHE A 33 -12.42 11.87 0.14
CA PHE A 33 -11.90 11.51 1.44
C PHE A 33 -11.77 9.99 1.58
N SER A 34 -11.02 9.52 2.58
CA SER A 34 -10.88 8.11 2.92
C SER A 34 -12.15 7.58 3.57
N PHE A 35 -12.92 6.78 2.83
CA PHE A 35 -14.09 6.11 3.37
C PHE A 35 -13.69 4.95 4.31
N GLY A 36 -12.61 4.26 3.99
CA GLY A 36 -12.05 3.21 4.82
C GLY A 36 -11.63 3.71 6.20
N ASP A 37 -11.01 4.88 6.29
CA ASP A 37 -10.65 5.50 7.57
C ASP A 37 -11.89 5.91 8.37
N VAL A 38 -12.93 6.39 7.71
CA VAL A 38 -14.21 6.69 8.37
C VAL A 38 -14.82 5.43 8.97
N ILE A 39 -14.81 4.30 8.23
CA ILE A 39 -15.27 3.00 8.78
C ILE A 39 -14.46 2.65 10.03
N TYR A 40 -13.12 2.74 9.98
CA TYR A 40 -12.29 2.42 11.14
C TYR A 40 -12.56 3.36 12.32
N GLY A 41 -12.71 4.66 12.07
CA GLY A 41 -13.07 5.64 13.10
C GLY A 41 -14.40 5.30 13.79
N VAL A 42 -15.42 4.93 13.01
CA VAL A 42 -16.73 4.51 13.55
C VAL A 42 -16.60 3.21 14.35
N LEU A 43 -15.86 2.21 13.85
CA LEU A 43 -15.64 0.95 14.57
C LEU A 43 -14.91 1.17 15.89
N ILE A 44 -13.87 2.01 15.91
CA ILE A 44 -13.12 2.38 17.12
C ILE A 44 -14.06 3.09 18.11
N PHE A 45 -14.86 4.06 17.65
CA PHE A 45 -15.83 4.76 18.48
C PHE A 45 -16.85 3.80 19.10
N LEU A 46 -17.41 2.88 18.31
CA LEU A 46 -18.37 1.88 18.79
C LEU A 46 -17.73 0.93 19.81
N LEU A 47 -16.48 0.53 19.59
CA LEU A 47 -15.72 -0.30 20.52
C LEU A 47 -15.51 0.41 21.85
N ILE A 48 -15.05 1.66 21.83
CA ILE A 48 -14.86 2.48 23.04
C ILE A 48 -16.19 2.63 23.78
N LYS A 49 -17.27 2.98 23.07
CA LYS A 49 -18.61 3.10 23.66
C LYS A 49 -19.06 1.79 24.31
N TRP A 50 -18.81 0.65 23.66
CA TRP A 50 -19.16 -0.65 24.20
C TRP A 50 -18.34 -0.98 25.47
N ILE A 51 -17.03 -0.72 25.48
CA ILE A 51 -16.15 -0.91 26.65
C ILE A 51 -16.65 -0.05 27.82
N LEU A 52 -16.91 1.23 27.58
CA LEU A 52 -17.36 2.16 28.62
C LEU A 52 -18.70 1.75 29.21
N LYS A 53 -19.64 1.30 28.37
CA LYS A 53 -20.97 0.82 28.79
C LYS A 53 -20.87 -0.43 29.67
N ASN A 54 -19.96 -1.34 29.33
CA ASN A 54 -19.89 -2.65 30.00
C ASN A 54 -18.84 -2.70 31.14
N ARG A 55 -18.09 -1.62 31.39
CA ARG A 55 -16.94 -1.61 32.32
C ARG A 55 -17.24 -2.17 33.71
N LYS A 56 -18.40 -1.86 34.31
CA LYS A 56 -18.78 -2.28 35.67
C LYS A 56 -19.09 -3.78 35.80
N GLY A 57 -19.49 -4.44 34.72
CA GLY A 57 -19.83 -5.87 34.71
C GLY A 57 -18.91 -6.71 33.85
N PHE A 58 -17.85 -6.12 33.30
CA PHE A 58 -17.00 -6.76 32.30
C PHE A 58 -16.37 -8.05 32.81
N LEU A 59 -15.75 -8.00 34.00
CA LEU A 59 -15.13 -9.17 34.61
C LEU A 59 -16.14 -10.18 35.14
N ARG A 60 -17.31 -9.73 35.65
CA ARG A 60 -18.35 -10.64 36.10
C ARG A 60 -18.91 -11.49 34.97
N ASN A 61 -19.00 -10.93 33.76
CA ASN A 61 -19.52 -11.58 32.56
C ASN A 61 -18.41 -11.91 31.55
N TRP A 62 -17.17 -12.20 32.02
CA TRP A 62 -15.99 -12.31 31.16
C TRP A 62 -16.12 -13.35 30.05
N LYS A 63 -16.80 -14.51 30.30
CA LYS A 63 -17.02 -15.54 29.28
C LYS A 63 -17.87 -15.02 28.12
N VAL A 64 -18.97 -14.34 28.44
CA VAL A 64 -19.89 -13.78 27.40
C VAL A 64 -19.20 -12.64 26.65
N ASN A 65 -18.49 -11.75 27.34
CA ASN A 65 -17.76 -10.66 26.72
C ASN A 65 -16.59 -11.17 25.89
N GLY A 66 -15.88 -12.20 26.35
CA GLY A 66 -14.82 -12.87 25.60
C GLY A 66 -15.33 -13.49 24.31
N LEU A 67 -16.47 -14.22 24.37
CA LEU A 67 -17.11 -14.78 23.16
C LEU A 67 -17.53 -13.70 22.16
N LYS A 68 -18.07 -12.56 22.62
CA LYS A 68 -18.41 -11.44 21.75
C LYS A 68 -17.19 -10.86 21.04
N ILE A 69 -16.11 -10.63 21.80
CA ILE A 69 -14.84 -10.13 21.23
C ILE A 69 -14.30 -11.13 20.20
N LEU A 70 -14.23 -12.41 20.56
CA LEU A 70 -13.74 -13.45 19.66
C LEU A 70 -14.57 -13.55 18.39
N SER A 71 -15.90 -13.44 18.49
CA SER A 71 -16.80 -13.43 17.33
C SER A 71 -16.53 -12.24 16.42
N ILE A 72 -16.36 -11.03 16.98
CA ILE A 72 -16.04 -9.83 16.18
C ILE A 72 -14.67 -9.99 15.49
N LEU A 73 -13.66 -10.46 16.21
CA LEU A 73 -12.33 -10.70 15.64
C LEU A 73 -12.37 -11.78 14.54
N SER A 74 -13.15 -12.83 14.72
CA SER A 74 -13.31 -13.90 13.71
C SER A 74 -13.99 -13.37 12.45
N ILE A 75 -15.01 -12.54 12.59
CA ILE A 75 -15.70 -11.92 11.44
C ILE A 75 -14.72 -10.97 10.71
N PHE A 76 -13.98 -10.15 11.46
CA PHE A 76 -12.99 -9.23 10.89
C PHE A 76 -11.88 -10.00 10.17
N TYR A 77 -11.34 -11.05 10.79
CA TYR A 77 -10.33 -11.94 10.22
C TYR A 77 -10.81 -12.61 8.92
N PHE A 78 -12.05 -13.13 8.93
CA PHE A 78 -12.64 -13.72 7.74
C PHE A 78 -12.73 -12.71 6.58
N PHE A 79 -13.31 -11.54 6.83
CA PHE A 79 -13.45 -10.52 5.78
C PHE A 79 -12.09 -9.94 5.34
N PHE A 80 -11.14 -9.74 6.25
CA PHE A 80 -9.78 -9.35 5.89
C PHE A 80 -9.18 -10.33 4.88
N HIS A 81 -9.22 -11.63 5.17
CA HIS A 81 -8.68 -12.64 4.28
C HIS A 81 -9.48 -12.75 2.99
N PHE A 82 -10.79 -12.77 3.06
CA PHE A 82 -11.66 -12.88 1.89
C PHE A 82 -11.50 -11.71 0.92
N LEU A 83 -11.38 -10.50 1.42
CA LEU A 83 -11.28 -9.30 0.60
C LEU A 83 -9.87 -9.02 0.09
N TRP A 84 -8.83 -9.45 0.84
CA TRP A 84 -7.46 -9.13 0.45
C TRP A 84 -6.40 -10.10 0.97
N GLY A 85 -6.44 -10.54 2.22
CA GLY A 85 -5.37 -11.26 2.91
C GLY A 85 -4.98 -12.60 2.27
N ILE A 86 -5.84 -13.23 1.49
CA ILE A 86 -5.52 -14.45 0.73
C ILE A 86 -4.35 -14.21 -0.23
N ASN A 87 -4.15 -12.99 -0.72
CA ASN A 87 -3.03 -12.65 -1.61
C ASN A 87 -1.64 -12.88 -0.98
N TYR A 88 -1.52 -12.95 0.35
CA TYR A 88 -0.24 -13.30 1.00
C TYR A 88 0.26 -14.72 0.65
N TYR A 89 -0.62 -15.59 0.19
CA TYR A 89 -0.32 -16.99 -0.11
C TYR A 89 -0.13 -17.27 -1.60
N ARG A 90 -0.07 -16.21 -2.42
CA ARG A 90 0.17 -16.32 -3.87
C ARG A 90 1.62 -16.66 -4.20
N ILE A 91 1.89 -17.04 -5.45
CA ILE A 91 3.26 -17.27 -5.93
C ILE A 91 4.06 -15.96 -5.82
N PRO A 92 5.25 -15.99 -5.18
CA PRO A 92 6.10 -14.82 -5.05
C PRO A 92 6.50 -14.19 -6.39
N LEU A 93 6.61 -12.87 -6.42
CA LEU A 93 6.91 -12.13 -7.65
C LEU A 93 8.30 -12.48 -8.22
N HIS A 94 9.30 -12.71 -7.34
CA HIS A 94 10.64 -13.09 -7.79
C HIS A 94 10.67 -14.42 -8.56
N GLU A 95 9.83 -15.40 -8.19
CA GLU A 95 9.70 -16.67 -8.92
C GLU A 95 9.09 -16.44 -10.32
N LYS A 96 8.05 -15.60 -10.41
CA LYS A 96 7.41 -15.24 -11.68
C LYS A 96 8.35 -14.51 -12.63
N LEU A 97 9.18 -13.62 -12.08
CA LEU A 97 10.17 -12.83 -12.83
C LEU A 97 11.49 -13.57 -13.03
N LYS A 98 11.67 -14.76 -12.42
CA LYS A 98 12.91 -15.54 -12.42
C LYS A 98 14.10 -14.73 -11.91
N ILE A 99 13.87 -13.92 -10.87
CA ILE A 99 14.92 -13.13 -10.20
C ILE A 99 15.52 -13.99 -9.08
N ASN A 100 16.85 -14.09 -9.06
CA ASN A 100 17.53 -14.75 -7.95
C ASN A 100 17.35 -13.94 -6.67
N LYS A 101 17.06 -14.62 -5.55
CA LYS A 101 16.98 -14.01 -4.22
C LYS A 101 18.34 -13.86 -3.55
N GLU A 102 19.27 -14.70 -3.94
CA GLU A 102 20.61 -14.71 -3.35
C GLU A 102 21.45 -13.60 -3.99
N TYR A 103 22.10 -12.81 -3.17
CA TYR A 103 23.02 -11.75 -3.57
C TYR A 103 24.19 -11.70 -2.60
N GLU A 104 25.33 -11.24 -3.09
CA GLU A 104 26.52 -11.02 -2.29
C GLU A 104 26.59 -9.56 -1.80
N LEU A 105 27.39 -9.30 -0.78
CA LEU A 105 27.60 -7.95 -0.25
C LEU A 105 28.07 -6.98 -1.35
N ALA A 106 28.97 -7.45 -2.23
CA ALA A 106 29.45 -6.65 -3.36
C ALA A 106 28.36 -6.22 -4.34
N ASP A 107 27.27 -7.01 -4.48
CA ASP A 107 26.13 -6.61 -5.33
C ASP A 107 25.31 -5.51 -4.67
N LEU A 108 25.15 -5.58 -3.35
CA LEU A 108 24.47 -4.54 -2.58
C LEU A 108 25.24 -3.22 -2.61
N GLU A 109 26.56 -3.27 -2.41
CA GLU A 109 27.44 -2.08 -2.49
C GLU A 109 27.36 -1.41 -3.88
N LYS A 110 27.42 -2.18 -4.96
CA LYS A 110 27.25 -1.66 -6.32
C LYS A 110 25.87 -1.03 -6.56
N LEU A 111 24.82 -1.63 -5.97
CA LEU A 111 23.47 -1.09 -6.06
C LEU A 111 23.40 0.27 -5.34
N GLU A 112 23.95 0.33 -4.12
CA GLU A 112 23.97 1.54 -3.30
C GLU A 112 24.72 2.68 -4.03
N GLU A 113 25.92 2.42 -4.58
CA GLU A 113 26.68 3.39 -5.37
C GLU A 113 25.85 3.95 -6.55
N LYS A 114 25.18 3.07 -7.31
CA LYS A 114 24.30 3.48 -8.41
C LYS A 114 23.12 4.33 -7.93
N MET A 115 22.52 4.00 -6.79
CA MET A 115 21.39 4.77 -6.25
C MET A 115 21.84 6.14 -5.79
N ILE A 116 23.00 6.26 -5.13
CA ILE A 116 23.60 7.53 -4.71
C ILE A 116 23.89 8.39 -5.94
N GLU A 117 24.59 7.85 -6.96
CA GLU A 117 24.90 8.56 -8.19
C GLU A 117 23.63 9.08 -8.87
N LYS A 118 22.63 8.22 -9.02
CA LYS A 118 21.36 8.58 -9.67
C LYS A 118 20.57 9.62 -8.88
N SER A 119 20.53 9.51 -7.55
CA SER A 119 19.89 10.51 -6.68
C SER A 119 20.56 11.87 -6.80
N ASN A 120 21.90 11.92 -6.82
CA ASN A 120 22.65 13.16 -6.99
C ASN A 120 22.41 13.80 -8.37
N GLN A 121 22.40 13.01 -9.43
CA GLN A 121 22.08 13.47 -10.78
C GLN A 121 20.67 14.06 -10.87
N LEU A 122 19.68 13.41 -10.26
CA LEU A 122 18.30 13.86 -10.22
C LEU A 122 18.15 15.12 -9.36
N GLN A 123 18.79 15.16 -8.20
CA GLN A 123 18.82 16.33 -7.34
C GLN A 123 19.36 17.55 -8.11
N LEU A 124 20.52 17.42 -8.76
CA LEU A 124 21.13 18.50 -9.54
C LEU A 124 20.24 18.90 -10.73
N ARG A 125 19.61 17.96 -11.41
CA ARG A 125 18.69 18.24 -12.51
C ARG A 125 17.45 19.03 -12.08
N ILE A 126 16.91 18.72 -10.89
CA ILE A 126 15.73 19.40 -10.33
C ILE A 126 16.08 20.80 -9.81
N THR A 127 17.19 20.93 -9.08
CA THR A 127 17.52 22.15 -8.33
C THR A 127 18.49 23.07 -9.03
N SER A 128 19.25 22.55 -10.02
CA SER A 128 20.40 23.21 -10.67
C SER A 128 21.50 23.67 -9.68
N ASN A 129 21.49 23.08 -8.46
CA ASN A 129 22.46 23.41 -7.40
C ASN A 129 22.63 22.22 -6.47
N ASP A 130 23.83 21.69 -6.31
CA ASP A 130 24.17 20.49 -5.53
C ASP A 130 23.96 20.62 -4.01
N SER A 131 23.85 21.86 -3.53
CA SER A 131 23.71 22.17 -2.10
C SER A 131 22.26 22.49 -1.68
N VAL A 132 21.30 22.42 -2.62
CA VAL A 132 19.89 22.73 -2.36
C VAL A 132 19.07 21.46 -2.24
N ALA A 133 18.27 21.38 -1.18
CA ALA A 133 17.35 20.26 -0.98
C ALA A 133 16.22 20.24 -2.03
N VAL A 134 15.83 19.06 -2.47
CA VAL A 134 14.68 18.88 -3.37
C VAL A 134 13.39 19.16 -2.60
N ILE A 135 12.63 20.12 -3.08
CA ILE A 135 11.29 20.46 -2.58
C ILE A 135 10.27 20.08 -3.65
N ASN A 136 9.44 19.09 -3.37
CA ASN A 136 8.38 18.68 -4.29
C ASN A 136 7.28 19.75 -4.35
N PRO A 137 7.03 20.39 -5.52
CA PRO A 137 6.08 21.48 -5.65
C PRO A 137 4.62 21.02 -5.72
N TYR A 138 4.38 19.74 -6.06
CA TYR A 138 3.04 19.23 -6.34
C TYR A 138 2.21 19.11 -5.08
N THR A 139 0.90 19.29 -5.20
CA THR A 139 -0.06 18.89 -4.19
C THR A 139 -0.16 17.35 -4.12
N GLU A 140 -0.66 16.80 -3.01
CA GLU A 140 -0.87 15.35 -2.90
C GLU A 140 -1.84 14.85 -3.98
N LYS A 141 -2.84 15.65 -4.32
CA LYS A 141 -3.79 15.31 -5.39
C LYS A 141 -3.07 15.16 -6.74
N GLU A 142 -2.20 16.09 -7.08
CA GLU A 142 -1.39 16.01 -8.31
C GLU A 142 -0.47 14.78 -8.28
N ILE A 143 0.19 14.51 -7.15
CA ILE A 143 1.00 13.29 -7.00
C ILE A 143 0.17 12.03 -7.25
N PHE A 144 -1.05 11.95 -6.68
CA PHE A 144 -1.95 10.80 -6.86
C PHE A 144 -2.43 10.64 -8.31
N GLU A 145 -2.61 11.73 -9.04
CA GLU A 145 -2.91 11.68 -10.48
C GLU A 145 -1.71 11.21 -11.30
N MET A 146 -0.52 11.74 -11.01
CA MET A 146 0.71 11.46 -11.75
C MET A 146 1.24 10.04 -11.49
N ALA A 147 0.97 9.46 -10.33
CA ALA A 147 1.45 8.12 -9.98
C ALA A 147 1.03 7.04 -10.97
N GLN A 148 -0.15 7.17 -11.60
CA GLN A 148 -0.64 6.22 -12.60
C GLN A 148 0.24 6.18 -13.86
N VAL A 149 0.88 7.30 -14.22
CA VAL A 149 1.73 7.40 -15.44
C VAL A 149 2.84 6.36 -15.41
N GLY A 150 3.49 6.19 -14.25
CA GLY A 150 4.53 5.19 -14.08
C GLY A 150 4.02 3.76 -14.28
N TYR A 151 2.85 3.44 -13.70
CA TYR A 151 2.23 2.12 -13.87
C TYR A 151 1.86 1.81 -15.33
N HIS A 152 1.38 2.78 -16.09
CA HIS A 152 1.07 2.59 -17.50
C HIS A 152 2.29 2.29 -18.39
N LYS A 153 3.49 2.59 -17.92
CA LYS A 153 4.75 2.29 -18.63
C LYS A 153 5.36 0.94 -18.23
N LEU A 154 4.81 0.27 -17.22
CA LEU A 154 5.28 -1.05 -16.82
C LEU A 154 4.85 -2.12 -17.85
N PRO A 155 5.62 -3.24 -17.96
CA PRO A 155 5.27 -4.32 -18.86
C PRO A 155 3.90 -4.93 -18.54
N HIS A 156 2.99 -4.99 -19.53
CA HIS A 156 1.62 -5.50 -19.35
C HIS A 156 1.50 -7.04 -19.36
N ASN A 157 2.61 -7.75 -19.44
CA ASN A 157 2.64 -9.22 -19.41
C ASN A 157 2.31 -9.82 -18.05
N LEU A 158 2.38 -9.02 -16.96
CA LEU A 158 1.97 -9.40 -15.62
C LEU A 158 0.77 -8.57 -15.18
N LYS A 159 -0.28 -9.25 -14.70
CA LYS A 159 -1.50 -8.58 -14.20
C LYS A 159 -1.23 -7.68 -13.00
N GLU A 160 -0.18 -7.94 -12.25
CA GLU A 160 0.28 -7.14 -11.13
C GLU A 160 0.69 -5.72 -11.51
N PHE A 161 1.02 -5.51 -12.78
CA PHE A 161 1.40 -4.19 -13.30
C PHE A 161 0.23 -3.46 -13.98
N ASP A 162 -0.90 -4.15 -14.22
CA ASP A 162 -2.09 -3.55 -14.86
C ASP A 162 -2.94 -2.79 -13.82
N TYR A 163 -2.55 -1.57 -13.51
CA TYR A 163 -3.27 -0.71 -12.58
C TYR A 163 -4.38 0.09 -13.27
N LYS A 164 -5.63 -0.14 -12.86
CA LYS A 164 -6.81 0.55 -13.37
C LYS A 164 -7.71 1.03 -12.23
N ASN A 165 -8.43 2.14 -12.45
CA ASN A 165 -9.38 2.69 -11.48
C ASN A 165 -8.72 3.06 -10.15
N LYS A 166 -8.11 4.23 -10.10
CA LYS A 166 -7.42 4.71 -8.89
C LYS A 166 -8.38 4.91 -7.71
N SER A 167 -7.89 4.60 -6.52
CA SER A 167 -8.54 4.91 -5.26
C SER A 167 -7.46 5.21 -4.23
N ILE A 168 -6.83 6.38 -4.36
CA ILE A 168 -5.73 6.82 -3.51
C ILE A 168 -6.24 7.99 -2.67
N LYS A 169 -5.98 7.97 -1.38
CA LYS A 169 -6.51 8.93 -0.40
C LYS A 169 -5.42 9.38 0.56
N GLN A 170 -5.54 10.60 1.04
CA GLN A 170 -4.84 11.02 2.25
C GLN A 170 -5.47 10.31 3.45
N SER A 171 -4.65 9.66 4.28
CA SER A 171 -5.15 9.00 5.48
C SER A 171 -5.57 10.02 6.53
N LEU A 172 -6.77 9.84 7.10
CA LEU A 172 -7.22 10.58 8.28
C LEU A 172 -6.42 10.19 9.53
N PHE A 173 -5.73 9.03 9.49
CA PHE A 173 -4.87 8.53 10.55
C PHE A 173 -3.39 8.85 10.31
N SER A 174 -3.05 9.85 9.52
CA SER A 174 -1.66 10.21 9.21
C SER A 174 -0.82 10.49 10.46
N MET A 175 -1.39 11.12 11.50
CA MET A 175 -0.68 11.36 12.75
C MET A 175 -0.27 10.04 13.46
N PRO A 176 -1.18 9.11 13.82
CA PRO A 176 -0.76 7.83 14.39
C PRO A 176 0.13 7.01 13.45
N LEU A 177 -0.09 7.03 12.14
CA LEU A 177 0.79 6.37 11.18
C LEU A 177 2.22 6.91 11.26
N SER A 178 2.40 8.23 11.39
CA SER A 178 3.72 8.86 11.54
C SER A 178 4.43 8.39 12.81
N TYR A 179 3.73 8.30 13.95
CA TYR A 179 4.30 7.78 15.20
C TYR A 179 4.67 6.29 15.10
N MET A 180 3.97 5.52 14.30
CA MET A 180 4.25 4.10 14.05
C MET A 180 5.29 3.88 12.94
N GLY A 181 5.75 4.93 12.24
CA GLY A 181 6.71 4.83 11.15
C GLY A 181 6.13 4.38 9.80
N PHE A 182 4.81 4.34 9.64
CA PHE A 182 4.18 3.91 8.38
C PHE A 182 4.05 5.04 7.37
N GLY A 183 4.36 4.73 6.10
CA GLY A 183 4.19 5.62 4.96
C GLY A 183 2.76 5.69 4.45
N GLY A 184 2.05 4.60 4.59
CA GLY A 184 0.69 4.43 4.16
C GLY A 184 0.16 3.06 4.55
N TYR A 185 -0.96 2.67 4.01
CA TYR A 185 -1.49 1.33 4.10
C TYR A 185 -2.63 1.11 3.10
N LEU A 186 -2.87 -0.14 2.72
CA LEU A 186 -4.06 -0.53 1.98
C LEU A 186 -5.21 -0.80 2.93
N ASN A 187 -6.36 -0.17 2.72
CA ASN A 187 -7.58 -0.56 3.40
C ASN A 187 -8.21 -1.78 2.70
N PRO A 188 -8.25 -2.97 3.32
CA PRO A 188 -8.72 -4.19 2.66
C PRO A 188 -10.23 -4.19 2.36
N PHE A 189 -11.02 -3.38 3.10
CA PHE A 189 -12.48 -3.36 2.97
C PHE A 189 -12.98 -2.45 1.84
N THR A 190 -12.21 -1.42 1.51
CA THR A 190 -12.56 -0.44 0.49
C THR A 190 -11.61 -0.45 -0.71
N ASN A 191 -10.50 -1.20 -0.58
CA ASN A 191 -9.39 -1.20 -1.52
C ASN A 191 -8.83 0.21 -1.81
N GLU A 192 -8.91 1.11 -0.82
CA GLU A 192 -8.30 2.44 -0.87
C GLU A 192 -6.83 2.37 -0.44
N ALA A 193 -5.93 2.93 -1.24
CA ALA A 193 -4.54 3.19 -0.87
C ALA A 193 -4.48 4.45 0.00
N GLN A 194 -4.17 4.29 1.26
CA GLN A 194 -4.09 5.37 2.23
C GLN A 194 -2.65 5.87 2.33
N VAL A 195 -2.42 7.14 2.03
CA VAL A 195 -1.08 7.75 2.07
C VAL A 195 -0.97 8.69 3.26
N ASN A 196 0.09 8.54 4.04
CA ASN A 196 0.41 9.43 5.15
C ASN A 196 0.98 10.75 4.62
N TYR A 197 0.19 11.82 4.69
CA TYR A 197 0.57 13.14 4.19
C TYR A 197 1.49 13.94 5.14
N LEU A 198 1.77 13.44 6.36
CA LEU A 198 2.69 14.08 7.31
C LEU A 198 4.15 13.64 7.12
N LYS A 199 4.42 12.73 6.19
CA LYS A 199 5.80 12.37 5.82
C LYS A 199 6.47 13.48 4.98
N PRO A 200 7.81 13.50 4.90
CA PRO A 200 8.50 14.40 3.99
C PRO A 200 7.97 14.25 2.55
N LYS A 201 7.57 15.35 1.95
CA LYS A 201 6.82 15.36 0.69
C LYS A 201 7.59 14.76 -0.50
N TYR A 202 8.93 14.79 -0.46
CA TYR A 202 9.74 14.15 -1.49
C TYR A 202 9.59 12.62 -1.52
N THR A 203 9.15 11.98 -0.42
CA THR A 203 8.90 10.53 -0.38
C THR A 203 7.50 10.14 -0.87
N THR A 204 6.57 11.11 -0.96
CA THR A 204 5.16 10.84 -1.27
C THR A 204 4.95 10.15 -2.62
N PRO A 205 5.67 10.49 -3.72
CA PRO A 205 5.50 9.81 -5.00
C PRO A 205 5.79 8.30 -4.92
N PHE A 206 6.92 7.92 -4.30
CA PHE A 206 7.25 6.51 -4.10
C PHE A 206 6.24 5.80 -3.20
N THR A 207 5.89 6.40 -2.05
CA THR A 207 4.90 5.83 -1.13
C THR A 207 3.57 5.60 -1.85
N THR A 208 3.12 6.55 -2.67
CA THR A 208 1.90 6.40 -3.46
C THR A 208 1.97 5.20 -4.40
N CYS A 209 3.07 5.06 -5.14
CA CYS A 209 3.28 3.91 -6.02
C CYS A 209 3.33 2.58 -5.25
N HIS A 210 3.94 2.56 -4.06
CA HIS A 210 3.98 1.39 -3.18
C HIS A 210 2.57 0.97 -2.74
N GLU A 211 1.76 1.88 -2.22
CA GLU A 211 0.39 1.57 -1.78
C GLU A 211 -0.52 1.15 -2.95
N MET A 212 -0.27 1.67 -4.15
CA MET A 212 -0.93 1.20 -5.37
C MET A 212 -0.57 -0.26 -5.70
N ALA A 213 0.66 -0.71 -5.41
CA ALA A 213 1.04 -2.11 -5.60
C ALA A 213 0.22 -3.05 -4.70
N HIS A 214 -0.05 -2.67 -3.45
CA HIS A 214 -0.95 -3.42 -2.59
C HIS A 214 -2.36 -3.57 -3.18
N GLN A 215 -2.87 -2.54 -3.86
CA GLN A 215 -4.19 -2.61 -4.52
C GLN A 215 -4.24 -3.63 -5.66
N THR A 216 -3.11 -3.97 -6.27
CA THR A 216 -3.04 -5.02 -7.31
C THR A 216 -2.97 -6.45 -6.75
N GLY A 217 -3.03 -6.59 -5.42
CA GLY A 217 -3.02 -7.88 -4.74
C GLY A 217 -1.61 -8.38 -4.40
N ILE A 218 -0.66 -7.48 -4.21
CA ILE A 218 0.66 -7.80 -3.66
C ILE A 218 0.64 -7.61 -2.16
N GLY A 219 0.90 -8.69 -1.40
CA GLY A 219 0.92 -8.65 0.07
C GLY A 219 2.30 -8.37 0.66
N SER A 220 3.35 -8.77 -0.05
CA SER A 220 4.75 -8.63 0.42
C SER A 220 5.23 -7.20 0.29
N GLU A 221 5.72 -6.62 1.40
CA GLU A 221 6.29 -5.26 1.45
C GLU A 221 7.48 -5.09 0.48
N SER A 222 8.38 -6.10 0.43
CA SER A 222 9.53 -6.07 -0.48
C SER A 222 9.11 -6.08 -1.95
N GLU A 223 8.03 -6.80 -2.29
CA GLU A 223 7.49 -6.81 -3.65
C GLU A 223 6.78 -5.50 -3.98
N CYS A 224 6.07 -4.91 -3.02
CA CYS A 224 5.48 -3.58 -3.18
C CYS A 224 6.53 -2.49 -3.32
N ASN A 225 7.64 -2.58 -2.57
CA ASN A 225 8.79 -1.70 -2.76
C ASN A 225 9.38 -1.84 -4.17
N PHE A 226 9.53 -3.05 -4.67
CA PHE A 226 10.04 -3.30 -6.02
C PHE A 226 9.12 -2.73 -7.11
N ILE A 227 7.82 -3.00 -7.03
CA ILE A 227 6.84 -2.49 -8.00
C ILE A 227 6.72 -0.96 -7.88
N GLY A 228 6.69 -0.43 -6.66
CA GLY A 228 6.65 1.01 -6.39
C GLY A 228 7.86 1.74 -6.97
N TYR A 229 9.06 1.15 -6.79
CA TYR A 229 10.29 1.64 -7.41
C TYR A 229 10.18 1.64 -8.94
N LEU A 230 9.79 0.52 -9.54
CA LEU A 230 9.63 0.44 -10.99
C LEU A 230 8.63 1.47 -11.52
N ALA A 231 7.49 1.64 -10.85
CA ALA A 231 6.50 2.63 -11.26
C ALA A 231 7.02 4.07 -11.12
N ALA A 232 7.70 4.38 -10.01
CA ALA A 232 8.23 5.72 -9.79
C ALA A 232 9.39 6.07 -10.74
N ILE A 233 10.33 5.14 -10.97
CA ILE A 233 11.48 5.39 -11.85
C ILE A 233 11.10 5.45 -13.33
N ASN A 234 10.02 4.78 -13.75
CA ASN A 234 9.49 4.85 -15.12
C ASN A 234 8.51 6.02 -15.31
N ASN A 235 8.20 6.80 -14.27
CA ASN A 235 7.47 8.04 -14.44
C ASN A 235 8.31 9.03 -15.28
N SER A 236 7.64 9.89 -16.06
CA SER A 236 8.33 10.92 -16.86
C SER A 236 8.76 12.13 -16.04
N ASP A 237 8.31 12.20 -14.80
CA ASP A 237 8.55 13.33 -13.89
C ASP A 237 9.77 13.07 -12.99
N ASP A 238 10.65 14.07 -12.88
CA ASP A 238 11.90 13.95 -12.14
C ASP A 238 11.71 13.83 -10.62
N TYR A 239 10.64 14.40 -10.05
CA TYR A 239 10.33 14.24 -8.62
C TYR A 239 9.87 12.83 -8.28
N PHE A 240 9.20 12.14 -9.21
CA PHE A 240 8.88 10.72 -9.05
C PHE A 240 10.12 9.86 -9.12
N GLN A 241 11.01 10.12 -10.09
CA GLN A 241 12.27 9.39 -10.22
C GLN A 241 13.18 9.61 -9.02
N TYR A 242 13.21 10.83 -8.45
CA TYR A 242 13.99 11.16 -7.26
C TYR A 242 13.46 10.50 -6.00
N ALA A 243 12.15 10.30 -5.90
CA ALA A 243 11.50 9.64 -4.78
C ALA A 243 11.72 8.11 -4.77
N ALA A 244 12.08 7.53 -5.92
CA ALA A 244 12.32 6.09 -6.10
C ALA A 244 13.64 5.64 -5.49
#